data_aef23eed494944359c74aa90f825489a
#
_entry.id   aef23eed494944359c74aa90f825489a
#
_cell.length_a   1.000
_cell.length_b   1.000
_cell.length_c   1.000
_cell.angle_alpha   90.00
_cell.angle_beta   90.00
_cell.angle_gamma   90.00
#
_symmetry.space_group_name_H-M   'P 1'
#
loop_
_entity.id
_entity.type
_entity.pdbx_description
1 polymer ?
#
loop_
_entity_poly.entity_id
_entity_poly.type
_entity_poly.pdbx_seq_one_letter_code
_entity_poly.pdbx_strand_id
1 'polypeptide(L)'
;MIGPDDAGVRIPLSASTPGFNAASISQRALNTVVNARMSELFTIIRTKLDEANLLHRLNAGVFLTGGGSSLKNVVPLASNVFGRAVRLGQIIPEVAGLEQEKNPAALATIVGTLIQTIPPEQSGHSFFDAIRNIFGGSKKK
;
A
#
# COMPACT_ATOMS: atom_id res chain seq x y z
N MET A 1 7.27 -10.08 11.70
CA MET A 1 7.85 -10.48 13.01
C MET A 1 8.38 -9.23 13.69
N ILE A 2 8.09 -9.08 14.97
CA ILE A 2 8.61 -8.01 15.82
C ILE A 2 10.08 -8.37 16.07
N GLY A 3 11.01 -7.46 15.72
CA GLY A 3 12.43 -7.67 16.02
C GLY A 3 12.71 -7.55 17.52
N PRO A 4 13.74 -8.24 18.05
CA PRO A 4 14.13 -8.14 19.45
C PRO A 4 14.53 -6.71 19.87
N ASP A 5 14.96 -5.87 18.93
CA ASP A 5 15.45 -4.51 19.17
C ASP A 5 14.33 -3.46 19.40
N ASP A 6 13.06 -3.80 19.15
CA ASP A 6 11.94 -2.85 19.28
C ASP A 6 11.45 -2.64 20.73
N ALA A 7 12.04 -3.33 21.71
CA ALA A 7 11.50 -3.37 23.09
C ALA A 7 11.65 -2.06 23.86
N GLY A 8 12.63 -1.22 23.50
CA GLY A 8 12.93 0.04 24.20
C GLY A 8 12.51 1.31 23.46
N VAL A 9 12.13 1.22 22.19
CA VAL A 9 11.82 2.39 21.40
C VAL A 9 10.42 2.91 21.73
N ARG A 10 10.34 4.21 22.05
CA ARG A 10 9.08 4.92 22.30
C ARG A 10 8.82 5.95 21.21
N ILE A 11 7.61 5.97 20.70
CA ILE A 11 7.14 6.92 19.70
C ILE A 11 6.44 8.05 20.45
N PRO A 12 6.91 9.31 20.34
CA PRO A 12 6.21 10.45 20.92
C PRO A 12 4.86 10.64 20.24
N LEU A 13 3.83 10.92 21.02
CA LEU A 13 2.51 11.27 20.51
C LEU A 13 2.34 12.78 20.52
N SER A 14 1.68 13.33 19.50
CA SER A 14 1.26 14.71 19.52
C SER A 14 0.27 14.94 20.67
N ALA A 15 0.38 16.08 21.37
CA ALA A 15 -0.55 16.47 22.43
C ALA A 15 -2.02 16.52 21.98
N SER A 16 -2.26 16.58 20.68
CA SER A 16 -3.59 16.61 20.05
C SER A 16 -4.11 15.27 19.57
N THR A 17 -3.44 14.14 19.92
CA THR A 17 -3.91 12.82 19.49
C THR A 17 -5.16 12.41 20.27
N PRO A 18 -6.36 12.40 19.65
CA PRO A 18 -7.61 12.09 20.37
C PRO A 18 -7.59 10.67 20.95
N GLY A 19 -8.09 10.53 22.18
CA GLY A 19 -8.21 9.24 22.85
C GLY A 19 -6.93 8.70 23.50
N PHE A 20 -5.82 9.44 23.44
CA PHE A 20 -4.57 9.06 24.10
C PHE A 20 -4.19 10.07 25.18
N ASN A 21 -4.11 9.60 26.43
CA ASN A 21 -3.63 10.39 27.58
C ASN A 21 -2.12 10.23 27.82
N ALA A 22 -1.44 9.42 27.02
CA ALA A 22 -0.01 9.14 27.16
C ALA A 22 0.83 10.01 26.23
N ALA A 23 1.96 10.54 26.73
CA ALA A 23 2.89 11.33 25.94
C ALA A 23 3.68 10.49 24.90
N SER A 24 3.71 9.18 25.03
CA SER A 24 4.41 8.28 24.11
C SER A 24 3.84 6.86 24.15
N ILE A 25 4.00 6.13 23.07
CA ILE A 25 3.59 4.73 22.93
C ILE A 25 4.82 3.86 22.66
N SER A 26 4.82 2.62 23.17
CA SER A 26 5.85 1.63 22.83
C SER A 26 5.73 1.21 21.38
N GLN A 27 6.81 1.29 20.61
CA GLN A 27 6.86 0.81 19.23
C GLN A 27 6.49 -0.68 19.16
N ARG A 28 6.93 -1.48 20.09
CA ARG A 28 6.58 -2.90 20.17
C ARG A 28 5.07 -3.11 20.31
N ALA A 29 4.40 -2.35 21.19
CA ALA A 29 2.96 -2.45 21.36
C ALA A 29 2.23 -2.06 20.08
N LEU A 30 2.64 -0.97 19.43
CA LEU A 30 2.09 -0.55 18.13
C LEU A 30 2.27 -1.65 17.07
N ASN A 31 3.49 -2.17 16.93
CA ASN A 31 3.79 -3.22 15.95
C ASN A 31 2.98 -4.50 16.21
N THR A 32 2.73 -4.85 17.49
CA THR A 32 1.90 -6.00 17.84
C THR A 32 0.45 -5.80 17.35
N VAL A 33 -0.13 -4.64 17.61
CA VAL A 33 -1.49 -4.32 17.18
C VAL A 33 -1.58 -4.29 15.64
N VAL A 34 -0.67 -3.59 14.97
CA VAL A 34 -0.65 -3.51 13.51
C VAL A 34 -0.51 -4.89 12.88
N ASN A 35 0.40 -5.73 13.41
CA ASN A 35 0.60 -7.10 12.91
C ASN A 35 -0.67 -7.96 13.08
N ALA A 36 -1.35 -7.87 14.22
CA ALA A 36 -2.60 -8.59 14.47
C ALA A 36 -3.71 -8.15 13.50
N ARG A 37 -3.86 -6.83 13.30
CA ARG A 37 -4.87 -6.28 12.37
C ARG A 37 -4.59 -6.64 10.92
N MET A 38 -3.33 -6.62 10.50
CA MET A 38 -2.97 -7.03 9.13
C MET A 38 -3.17 -8.54 8.92
N SER A 39 -2.85 -9.36 9.92
CA SER A 39 -3.13 -10.81 9.87
C SER A 39 -4.61 -11.11 9.75
N GLU A 40 -5.43 -10.45 10.54
CA GLU A 40 -6.89 -10.55 10.50
C GLU A 40 -7.43 -10.16 9.11
N LEU A 41 -6.99 -9.01 8.58
CA LEU A 41 -7.38 -8.53 7.26
C LEU A 41 -7.05 -9.57 6.17
N PHE A 42 -5.82 -10.07 6.13
CA PHE A 42 -5.41 -11.06 5.15
C PHE A 42 -6.16 -12.38 5.31
N THR A 43 -6.48 -12.78 6.54
CA THR A 43 -7.29 -13.98 6.81
C THR A 43 -8.70 -13.83 6.27
N ILE A 44 -9.34 -12.67 6.48
CA ILE A 44 -10.67 -12.37 5.94
C ILE A 44 -10.65 -12.44 4.41
N ILE A 45 -9.64 -11.82 3.77
CA ILE A 45 -9.51 -11.83 2.31
C ILE A 45 -9.31 -13.27 1.81
N ARG A 46 -8.42 -14.04 2.45
CA ARG A 46 -8.19 -15.45 2.10
C ARG A 46 -9.49 -16.27 2.18
N THR A 47 -10.23 -16.11 3.27
CA THR A 47 -11.53 -16.81 3.45
C THR A 47 -12.50 -16.44 2.32
N LYS A 48 -12.62 -15.18 1.97
CA LYS A 48 -13.46 -14.72 0.87
C LYS A 48 -13.05 -15.31 -0.49
N LEU A 49 -11.75 -15.42 -0.74
CA LEU A 49 -11.24 -16.05 -1.96
C LEU A 49 -11.50 -17.54 -1.99
N ASP A 50 -11.44 -18.21 -0.85
CA ASP A 50 -11.73 -19.64 -0.72
C ASP A 50 -13.22 -19.92 -0.91
N GLU A 51 -14.10 -19.17 -0.25
CA GLU A 51 -15.56 -19.21 -0.43
C GLU A 51 -15.96 -19.01 -1.90
N ALA A 52 -15.25 -18.14 -2.63
CA ALA A 52 -15.46 -17.89 -4.05
C ALA A 52 -14.78 -18.92 -4.98
N ASN A 53 -14.11 -19.95 -4.45
CA ASN A 53 -13.31 -20.91 -5.22
C ASN A 53 -12.22 -20.28 -6.09
N LEU A 54 -11.64 -19.15 -5.64
CA LEU A 54 -10.59 -18.42 -6.37
C LEU A 54 -9.18 -18.69 -5.83
N LEU A 55 -9.05 -19.23 -4.63
CA LEU A 55 -7.74 -19.42 -3.97
C LEU A 55 -6.81 -20.33 -4.78
N HIS A 56 -7.33 -21.36 -5.45
CA HIS A 56 -6.56 -22.26 -6.30
C HIS A 56 -6.12 -21.60 -7.63
N ARG A 57 -6.74 -20.49 -8.04
CA ARG A 57 -6.42 -19.75 -9.26
C ARG A 57 -5.27 -18.75 -9.10
N LEU A 58 -4.77 -18.56 -7.87
CA LEU A 58 -3.66 -17.64 -7.56
C LEU A 58 -2.30 -18.20 -7.99
N ASN A 59 -2.18 -18.70 -9.23
CA ASN A 59 -0.94 -19.30 -9.73
C ASN A 59 0.17 -18.27 -9.93
N ALA A 60 -0.17 -17.04 -10.27
CA ALA A 60 0.79 -15.93 -10.40
C ALA A 60 1.23 -15.35 -9.04
N GLY A 61 0.61 -15.79 -7.95
CA GLY A 61 0.82 -15.22 -6.61
C GLY A 61 -0.12 -14.06 -6.30
N VAL A 62 0.21 -13.33 -5.24
CA VAL A 62 -0.52 -12.17 -4.73
C VAL A 62 0.34 -10.93 -4.87
N PHE A 63 -0.25 -9.85 -5.35
CA PHE A 63 0.41 -8.54 -5.44
C PHE A 63 -0.22 -7.59 -4.43
N LEU A 64 0.61 -7.01 -3.56
CA LEU A 64 0.19 -5.98 -2.61
C LEU A 64 0.53 -4.61 -3.18
N THR A 65 -0.43 -3.70 -3.12
CA THR A 65 -0.25 -2.32 -3.55
C THR A 65 -1.02 -1.37 -2.62
N GLY A 66 -0.90 -0.07 -2.84
CA GLY A 66 -1.46 0.94 -1.96
C GLY A 66 -0.56 1.26 -0.77
N GLY A 67 -0.93 2.27 0.03
CA GLY A 67 -0.11 2.76 1.15
C GLY A 67 0.22 1.70 2.20
N GLY A 68 -0.70 0.77 2.46
CA GLY A 68 -0.50 -0.34 3.40
C GLY A 68 0.59 -1.34 2.99
N SER A 69 0.91 -1.42 1.69
CA SER A 69 1.98 -2.29 1.19
C SER A 69 3.38 -1.85 1.61
N SER A 70 3.52 -0.61 2.11
CA SER A 70 4.78 -0.06 2.62
C SER A 70 5.08 -0.45 4.06
N LEU A 71 4.16 -1.12 4.74
CA LEU A 71 4.40 -1.60 6.09
C LEU A 71 5.54 -2.61 6.11
N LYS A 72 6.47 -2.39 7.04
CA LYS A 72 7.62 -3.30 7.22
C LYS A 72 7.14 -4.73 7.49
N ASN A 73 7.72 -5.70 6.79
CA ASN A 73 7.39 -7.12 6.92
C ASN A 73 5.96 -7.53 6.50
N VAL A 74 5.22 -6.69 5.76
CA VAL A 74 3.88 -7.03 5.29
C VAL A 74 3.89 -8.18 4.27
N VAL A 75 4.91 -8.26 3.41
CA VAL A 75 5.05 -9.32 2.40
C VAL A 75 5.21 -10.70 3.03
N PRO A 76 6.16 -10.94 3.97
CA PRO A 76 6.25 -12.21 4.68
C PRO A 76 4.97 -12.59 5.43
N LEU A 77 4.32 -11.61 6.07
CA LEU A 77 3.07 -11.84 6.78
C LEU A 77 1.97 -12.33 5.81
N ALA A 78 1.79 -11.63 4.70
CA ALA A 78 0.83 -12.01 3.67
C ALA A 78 1.14 -13.38 3.06
N SER A 79 2.42 -13.67 2.75
CA SER A 79 2.85 -14.98 2.24
C SER A 79 2.48 -16.12 3.18
N ASN A 80 2.68 -15.93 4.49
CA ASN A 80 2.31 -16.92 5.49
C ASN A 80 0.78 -17.15 5.54
N VAL A 81 0.00 -16.09 5.46
CA VAL A 81 -1.47 -16.20 5.51
C VAL A 81 -2.03 -16.81 4.23
N PHE A 82 -1.62 -16.33 3.05
CA PHE A 82 -2.15 -16.85 1.78
C PHE A 82 -1.57 -18.23 1.39
N GLY A 83 -0.42 -18.63 1.93
CA GLY A 83 0.29 -19.84 1.50
C GLY A 83 0.72 -19.75 0.03
N ARG A 84 0.99 -18.55 -0.48
CA ARG A 84 1.36 -18.24 -1.86
C ARG A 84 2.49 -17.23 -1.90
N ALA A 85 3.18 -17.16 -3.05
CA ALA A 85 4.16 -16.11 -3.28
C ALA A 85 3.45 -14.73 -3.26
N VAL A 86 4.02 -13.79 -2.51
CA VAL A 86 3.51 -12.41 -2.42
C VAL A 86 4.60 -11.45 -2.87
N ARG A 87 4.25 -10.47 -3.66
CA ARG A 87 5.15 -9.43 -4.17
C ARG A 87 4.50 -8.05 -3.99
N LEU A 88 5.35 -7.03 -3.94
CA LEU A 88 4.86 -5.64 -4.01
C LEU A 88 4.50 -5.33 -5.46
N GLY A 89 3.31 -4.78 -5.66
CA GLY A 89 2.91 -4.21 -6.94
C GLY A 89 3.66 -2.91 -7.18
N GLN A 90 4.22 -2.76 -8.35
CA GLN A 90 4.84 -1.52 -8.80
C GLN A 90 3.90 -0.80 -9.75
N ILE A 91 3.81 0.51 -9.62
CA ILE A 91 3.20 1.34 -10.66
C ILE A 91 4.19 1.36 -11.82
N ILE A 92 3.69 1.15 -13.03
CA ILE A 92 4.51 1.18 -14.24
C ILE A 92 5.19 2.55 -14.33
N PRO A 93 6.52 2.62 -14.51
CA PRO A 93 7.28 3.89 -14.48
C PRO A 93 6.90 4.89 -15.57
N GLU A 94 6.01 4.52 -16.49
CA GLU A 94 5.56 5.35 -17.61
C GLU A 94 4.56 6.44 -17.22
N VAL A 95 4.14 6.51 -15.95
CA VAL A 95 3.32 7.63 -15.48
C VAL A 95 4.25 8.79 -15.15
N ALA A 96 4.38 9.70 -16.11
CA ALA A 96 5.21 10.90 -15.97
C ALA A 96 4.82 11.71 -14.71
N GLY A 97 5.81 12.13 -13.92
CA GLY A 97 5.61 12.91 -12.70
C GLY A 97 5.63 12.08 -11.42
N LEU A 98 5.68 10.75 -11.49
CA LEU A 98 5.80 9.87 -10.32
C LEU A 98 7.26 9.47 -10.00
N GLU A 99 8.23 9.91 -10.80
CA GLU A 99 9.64 9.53 -10.64
C GLU A 99 10.24 10.05 -9.33
N GLN A 100 9.70 11.13 -8.78
CA GLN A 100 10.15 11.74 -7.52
C GLN A 100 9.38 11.25 -6.29
N GLU A 101 8.33 10.45 -6.49
CA GLU A 101 7.52 9.95 -5.39
C GLU A 101 8.26 8.81 -4.65
N LYS A 102 8.44 8.98 -3.34
CA LYS A 102 9.13 7.99 -2.50
C LYS A 102 8.36 6.68 -2.35
N ASN A 103 7.04 6.74 -2.53
CA ASN A 103 6.16 5.57 -2.40
C ASN A 103 5.08 5.58 -3.48
N PRO A 104 5.45 5.31 -4.74
CA PRO A 104 4.49 5.33 -5.84
C PRO A 104 3.34 4.34 -5.64
N ALA A 105 3.56 3.22 -4.96
CA ALA A 105 2.52 2.25 -4.67
C ALA A 105 1.35 2.84 -3.85
N ALA A 106 1.57 3.86 -3.03
CA ALA A 106 0.51 4.55 -2.29
C ALA A 106 -0.50 5.25 -3.21
N LEU A 107 -0.08 5.64 -4.41
CA LEU A 107 -0.90 6.32 -5.40
C LEU A 107 -1.65 5.37 -6.34
N ALA A 108 -1.48 4.06 -6.21
CA ALA A 108 -2.04 3.06 -7.13
C ALA A 108 -3.56 3.21 -7.31
N THR A 109 -4.30 3.46 -6.24
CA THR A 109 -5.76 3.64 -6.30
C THR A 109 -6.14 4.89 -7.09
N ILE A 110 -5.46 6.03 -6.84
CA ILE A 110 -5.72 7.30 -7.52
C ILE A 110 -5.42 7.16 -9.01
N VAL A 111 -4.27 6.60 -9.35
CA VAL A 111 -3.84 6.37 -10.74
C VAL A 111 -4.82 5.42 -11.44
N GLY A 112 -5.22 4.32 -10.80
CA GLY A 112 -6.18 3.38 -11.36
C GLY A 112 -7.56 4.01 -11.61
N THR A 113 -8.03 4.86 -10.70
CA THR A 113 -9.29 5.59 -10.87
C THR A 113 -9.21 6.57 -12.05
N LEU A 114 -8.12 7.32 -12.16
CA LEU A 114 -7.90 8.24 -13.28
C LEU A 114 -7.90 7.51 -14.62
N ILE A 115 -7.20 6.37 -14.71
CA ILE A 115 -7.17 5.54 -15.93
C ILE A 115 -8.58 5.09 -16.33
N GLN A 116 -9.41 4.68 -15.38
CA GLN A 116 -10.78 4.25 -15.66
C GLN A 116 -11.73 5.39 -16.06
N THR A 117 -11.43 6.62 -15.63
CA THR A 117 -12.28 7.79 -15.91
C THR A 117 -12.04 8.35 -17.30
N ILE A 118 -10.91 8.01 -17.94
CA ILE A 118 -10.56 8.50 -19.28
C ILE A 118 -11.20 7.59 -20.33
N PRO A 119 -12.03 8.14 -21.26
CA PRO A 119 -12.63 7.35 -22.34
C PRO A 119 -11.56 6.66 -23.19
N PRO A 120 -11.79 5.40 -23.64
CA PRO A 120 -10.79 4.62 -24.39
C PRO A 120 -10.37 5.27 -25.72
N GLU A 121 -11.20 6.13 -26.29
CA GLU A 121 -10.88 6.85 -27.54
C GLU A 121 -9.80 7.94 -27.34
N GLN A 122 -9.49 8.32 -26.10
CA GLN A 122 -8.45 9.30 -25.77
C GLN A 122 -7.20 8.66 -25.17
N SER A 123 -7.13 7.35 -25.09
CA SER A 123 -6.01 6.62 -24.47
C SER A 123 -4.73 6.53 -25.33
N GLY A 124 -4.68 7.21 -26.50
CA GLY A 124 -3.45 7.55 -27.20
C GLY A 124 -2.62 8.60 -26.43
N HIS A 125 -1.69 9.24 -27.05
CA HIS A 125 -0.77 10.25 -26.45
C HIS A 125 -1.42 11.26 -25.48
N SER A 126 -2.74 11.45 -25.52
CA SER A 126 -3.51 12.40 -24.71
C SER A 126 -3.55 12.06 -23.21
N PHE A 127 -3.49 10.80 -22.81
CA PHE A 127 -3.52 10.42 -21.38
C PHE A 127 -2.25 10.90 -20.64
N PHE A 128 -1.11 10.62 -21.23
CA PHE A 128 0.18 11.04 -20.67
C PHE A 128 0.33 12.56 -20.68
N ASP A 129 -0.21 13.24 -21.68
CA ASP A 129 -0.23 14.70 -21.74
C ASP A 129 -1.18 15.32 -20.71
N ALA A 130 -2.32 14.72 -20.42
CA ALA A 130 -3.23 15.17 -19.37
C ALA A 130 -2.58 15.06 -17.98
N ILE A 131 -1.95 13.93 -17.68
CA ILE A 131 -1.22 13.75 -16.41
C ILE A 131 -0.04 14.72 -16.32
N ARG A 132 0.74 14.91 -17.39
CA ARG A 132 1.85 15.86 -17.42
C ARG A 132 1.39 17.30 -17.19
N ASN A 133 0.20 17.68 -17.68
CA ASN A 133 -0.34 19.02 -17.48
C ASN A 133 -0.88 19.24 -16.07
N ILE A 134 -1.37 18.19 -15.40
CA ILE A 134 -1.85 18.27 -14.00
C ILE A 134 -0.68 18.35 -13.02
N PHE A 135 0.37 17.55 -13.23
CA PHE A 135 1.50 17.43 -12.30
C PHE A 135 2.78 18.16 -12.77
N GLY A 136 2.88 18.45 -14.04
CA GLY A 136 3.96 19.23 -14.63
C GLY A 136 3.72 20.73 -14.47
N GLY A 137 3.72 21.22 -13.21
CA GLY A 137 3.60 22.65 -12.91
C GLY A 137 4.57 23.49 -13.72
N SER A 138 4.02 24.42 -14.46
CA SER A 138 4.66 25.44 -15.26
C SER A 138 5.96 25.97 -14.62
N LYS A 139 7.10 25.59 -15.17
CA LYS A 139 8.30 26.43 -15.08
C LYS A 139 8.05 27.63 -16.00
N LYS A 140 7.43 28.68 -15.49
CA LYS A 140 7.58 30.01 -16.09
C LYS A 140 8.92 30.57 -15.65
N LYS A 141 9.63 31.08 -16.65
CA LYS A 141 10.83 31.93 -16.57
C LYS A 141 10.73 32.97 -15.49
#